data_cb3b0a6e66dbd65829a5a4ab71a774a8
#
_entry.id   cb3b0a6e66dbd65829a5a4ab71a774a8
#
_cell.length_a   1.000
_cell.length_b   1.000
_cell.length_c   1.000
_cell.angle_alpha   90.00
_cell.angle_beta   90.00
_cell.angle_gamma   90.00
#
_symmetry.space_group_name_H-M   'P 1'
#
loop_
_entity.id
_entity.type
_entity.pdbx_description
1 polymer ?
#
loop_
_entity_poly.entity_id
_entity_poly.type
_entity_poly.pdbx_seq_one_letter_code
_entity_poly.pdbx_strand_id
1 'polypeptide(L)'
;MARVHQGKFDACEFAAFGRSGADGTRLRRAVTVTFQVENGSDVRLAQMLAALRFLPVHLASSAHQPRPEDTAGQLRAIFHPLAARLVLGHDWPAELRDLWIHDRSTVLRGAVMAFESEHGLSVDGVASTAVWGALLSARAHRQFNQNGYNYAVGTESSPETLTVYHNGHVVLRSAANTGIGGRGTATGTFPVYERLRSQTMQGTNPDGSHYSDFVQWVAYFNGGDAVHYIPRASYGSPQSLGCIELPYAAAEQAWGYLTYGTLLTVLS
;
A
#
# COMPACT_ATOMS: atom_id res chain seq x y z
N MET A 1 25.08 17.72 11.93
CA MET A 1 24.48 17.18 10.70
C MET A 1 24.48 15.66 10.81
N ALA A 2 23.33 15.05 10.76
CA ALA A 2 23.20 13.58 10.71
C ALA A 2 23.19 13.15 9.23
N ARG A 3 23.98 12.15 8.86
CA ARG A 3 23.88 11.48 7.56
C ARG A 3 23.27 10.12 7.80
N VAL A 4 22.16 9.85 7.12
CA VAL A 4 21.52 8.54 7.08
C VAL A 4 22.03 7.84 5.83
N HIS A 5 22.64 6.69 5.99
CA HIS A 5 22.97 5.79 4.86
C HIS A 5 21.94 4.67 4.81
N GLN A 6 21.19 4.59 3.72
CA GLN A 6 20.34 3.45 3.42
C GLN A 6 21.20 2.25 2.99
N GLY A 7 21.22 1.24 3.79
CA GLY A 7 21.70 -0.11 3.49
C GLY A 7 20.74 -1.13 4.08
N LYS A 8 20.96 -2.42 3.85
CA LYS A 8 20.09 -3.53 4.34
C LYS A 8 19.80 -3.53 5.85
N PHE A 9 20.36 -2.58 6.58
CA PHE A 9 20.11 -2.25 8.00
C PHE A 9 20.18 -0.73 8.09
N ASP A 10 19.14 -0.07 8.55
CA ASP A 10 19.16 1.36 8.83
C ASP A 10 20.12 1.65 10.00
N ALA A 11 21.36 1.98 9.69
CA ALA A 11 22.32 2.46 10.66
C ALA A 11 22.34 3.98 10.63
N CYS A 12 22.02 4.62 11.74
CA CYS A 12 22.16 6.06 11.91
C CYS A 12 23.53 6.38 12.52
N GLU A 13 24.32 7.18 11.82
CA GLU A 13 25.59 7.68 12.32
C GLU A 13 25.41 9.11 12.82
N PHE A 14 25.62 9.35 14.12
CA PHE A 14 25.61 10.67 14.71
C PHE A 14 27.03 11.12 15.03
N ALA A 15 27.46 12.22 14.44
CA ALA A 15 28.65 12.95 14.89
C ALA A 15 28.19 14.02 15.88
N ALA A 16 28.44 13.81 17.16
CA ALA A 16 28.20 14.82 18.18
C ALA A 16 29.40 15.73 18.30
N PHE A 17 29.25 17.02 17.95
CA PHE A 17 30.14 18.07 18.28
C PHE A 17 29.56 18.83 19.48
N GLY A 18 29.99 18.52 20.68
CA GLY A 18 29.46 19.12 21.88
C GLY A 18 30.56 19.56 22.85
N ARG A 19 30.19 20.38 23.83
CA ARG A 19 31.02 20.65 25.00
C ARG A 19 30.86 19.48 25.98
N SER A 20 31.94 18.86 26.39
CA SER A 20 31.92 17.84 27.44
C SER A 20 32.33 18.46 28.77
N GLY A 21 31.56 18.19 29.81
CA GLY A 21 31.89 18.54 31.17
C GLY A 21 31.53 19.98 31.59
N ALA A 22 31.62 20.24 32.88
CA ALA A 22 31.31 21.53 33.49
C ALA A 22 32.31 22.66 33.11
N ASP A 23 33.45 22.32 32.51
CA ASP A 23 34.49 23.24 32.07
C ASP A 23 34.36 23.74 30.62
N GLY A 24 33.41 23.18 29.89
CA GLY A 24 33.10 23.59 28.52
C GLY A 24 34.17 23.28 27.48
N THR A 25 35.08 22.34 27.73
CA THR A 25 36.10 21.90 26.77
C THR A 25 35.44 21.26 25.54
N ARG A 26 35.93 21.63 24.35
CA ARG A 26 35.46 20.99 23.10
C ARG A 26 36.02 19.59 22.95
N LEU A 27 35.19 18.64 22.56
CA LEU A 27 35.66 17.33 22.14
C LEU A 27 36.67 17.50 20.99
N ARG A 28 37.89 17.06 21.19
CA ARG A 28 38.97 17.12 20.19
C ARG A 28 38.82 16.10 19.07
N ARG A 29 37.91 15.13 19.21
CA ARG A 29 37.57 14.13 18.18
C ARG A 29 36.07 13.98 18.12
N ALA A 30 35.55 13.76 16.89
CA ALA A 30 34.17 13.33 16.70
C ALA A 30 33.99 11.98 17.38
N VAL A 31 32.93 11.84 18.17
CA VAL A 31 32.50 10.55 18.69
C VAL A 31 31.42 10.06 17.72
N THR A 32 31.72 8.96 17.03
CA THR A 32 30.78 8.28 16.17
C THR A 32 30.12 7.18 17.00
N VAL A 33 28.82 7.26 17.15
CA VAL A 33 28.01 6.20 17.75
C VAL A 33 27.20 5.58 16.63
N THR A 34 27.45 4.31 16.38
CA THR A 34 26.64 3.50 15.46
C THR A 34 25.63 2.74 16.28
N PHE A 35 24.35 2.87 15.93
CA PHE A 35 23.29 2.08 16.55
C PHE A 35 22.35 1.56 15.46
N GLN A 36 21.82 0.41 15.69
CA GLN A 36 20.80 -0.18 14.85
C GLN A 36 19.43 0.37 15.28
N VAL A 37 18.70 0.95 14.33
CA VAL A 37 17.33 1.37 14.55
C VAL A 37 16.45 0.15 14.29
N GLU A 38 15.79 -0.33 15.31
CA GLU A 38 14.75 -1.35 15.13
C GLU A 38 13.57 -0.76 14.36
N ASN A 39 13.01 -1.56 13.44
CA ASN A 39 11.75 -1.22 12.82
C ASN A 39 10.66 -1.09 13.89
N GLY A 40 9.78 -0.12 13.75
CA GLY A 40 8.65 0.01 14.65
C GLY A 40 7.71 -1.21 14.59
N SER A 41 6.92 -1.39 15.63
CA SER A 41 5.98 -2.51 15.73
C SER A 41 4.86 -2.43 14.70
N ASP A 42 4.58 -3.53 13.98
CA ASP A 42 3.43 -3.68 13.08
C ASP A 42 2.09 -3.41 13.77
N VAL A 43 1.98 -3.76 15.06
CA VAL A 43 0.79 -3.44 15.87
C VAL A 43 0.62 -1.93 15.97
N ARG A 44 1.71 -1.19 16.23
CA ARG A 44 1.65 0.28 16.29
C ARG A 44 1.39 0.89 14.93
N LEU A 45 2.01 0.37 13.88
CA LEU A 45 1.77 0.79 12.50
C LEU A 45 0.28 0.67 12.16
N ALA A 46 -0.32 -0.51 12.43
CA ALA A 46 -1.74 -0.73 12.21
C ALA A 46 -2.63 0.24 13.01
N GLN A 47 -2.29 0.54 14.26
CA GLN A 47 -3.00 1.50 15.09
C GLN A 47 -2.95 2.93 14.53
N MET A 48 -1.78 3.34 14.05
CA MET A 48 -1.58 4.68 13.46
C MET A 48 -2.35 4.82 12.14
N LEU A 49 -2.19 3.84 11.25
CA LEU A 49 -2.89 3.81 9.95
C LEU A 49 -4.41 3.75 10.13
N ALA A 50 -4.90 2.95 11.09
CA ALA A 50 -6.33 2.90 11.43
C ALA A 50 -6.83 4.25 11.97
N ALA A 51 -6.08 4.87 12.89
CA ALA A 51 -6.43 6.17 13.47
C ALA A 51 -6.43 7.30 12.43
N LEU A 52 -5.62 7.17 11.36
CA LEU A 52 -5.56 8.09 10.23
C LEU A 52 -6.48 7.68 9.06
N ARG A 53 -7.26 6.60 9.21
CA ARG A 53 -8.23 6.09 8.22
C ARG A 53 -7.62 5.53 6.94
N PHE A 54 -6.37 5.06 6.99
CA PHE A 54 -5.73 4.33 5.89
C PHE A 54 -5.99 2.82 5.95
N LEU A 55 -6.66 2.34 7.00
CA LEU A 55 -7.12 0.96 7.14
C LEU A 55 -8.63 0.94 7.38
N PRO A 56 -9.34 -0.07 6.85
CA PRO A 56 -10.80 -0.21 7.01
C PRO A 56 -11.18 -0.83 8.37
N VAL A 57 -10.41 -0.52 9.41
CA VAL A 57 -10.56 -1.08 10.75
C VAL A 57 -10.73 0.02 11.79
N HIS A 58 -11.37 -0.32 12.89
CA HIS A 58 -11.52 0.56 14.04
C HIS A 58 -10.95 -0.09 15.32
N LEU A 59 -10.57 0.76 16.27
CA LEU A 59 -10.10 0.33 17.58
C LEU A 59 -11.32 -0.04 18.44
N ALA A 60 -11.46 -1.33 18.75
CA ALA A 60 -12.60 -1.84 19.55
C ALA A 60 -12.35 -1.78 21.06
N SER A 61 -11.16 -1.40 21.52
CA SER A 61 -10.85 -1.34 22.94
C SER A 61 -10.51 0.08 23.40
N SER A 62 -10.86 0.36 24.63
CA SER A 62 -10.56 1.61 25.35
C SER A 62 -9.10 1.73 25.80
N ALA A 63 -8.17 0.92 25.28
CA ALA A 63 -6.75 1.08 25.59
C ALA A 63 -6.34 2.54 25.36
N HIS A 64 -5.79 3.16 26.39
CA HIS A 64 -5.39 4.56 26.35
C HIS A 64 -4.23 4.73 25.38
N GLN A 65 -4.56 5.10 24.13
CA GLN A 65 -3.54 5.47 23.16
C GLN A 65 -2.89 6.79 23.59
N PRO A 66 -1.57 6.97 23.35
CA PRO A 66 -0.93 8.26 23.61
C PRO A 66 -1.67 9.37 22.88
N ARG A 67 -1.85 10.50 23.53
CA ARG A 67 -2.48 11.67 22.90
C ARG A 67 -1.63 12.15 21.73
N PRO A 68 -2.21 12.75 20.70
CA PRO A 68 -1.46 13.24 19.53
C PRO A 68 -0.29 14.16 19.90
N GLU A 69 -0.48 15.01 20.91
CA GLU A 69 0.48 15.97 21.42
C GLU A 69 1.55 15.38 22.36
N ASP A 70 1.37 14.16 22.86
CA ASP A 70 2.34 13.47 23.73
C ASP A 70 3.44 12.80 22.87
N THR A 71 4.40 13.59 22.43
CA THR A 71 5.51 13.10 21.59
C THR A 71 6.28 11.96 22.25
N ALA A 72 6.56 12.03 23.55
CA ALA A 72 7.32 10.99 24.25
C ALA A 72 6.52 9.69 24.35
N GLY A 73 5.22 9.77 24.63
CA GLY A 73 4.32 8.61 24.63
C GLY A 73 4.17 8.01 23.24
N GLN A 74 4.05 8.84 22.21
CA GLN A 74 3.97 8.40 20.81
C GLN A 74 5.24 7.63 20.40
N LEU A 75 6.43 8.17 20.67
CA LEU A 75 7.71 7.51 20.36
C LEU A 75 7.87 6.18 21.11
N ARG A 76 7.55 6.14 22.41
CA ARG A 76 7.58 4.85 23.16
C ARG A 76 6.63 3.83 22.54
N ALA A 77 5.44 4.24 22.12
CA ALA A 77 4.45 3.34 21.55
C ALA A 77 4.87 2.74 20.20
N ILE A 78 5.84 3.32 19.47
CA ILE A 78 6.38 2.73 18.25
C ILE A 78 6.98 1.35 18.53
N PHE A 79 7.71 1.21 19.63
CA PHE A 79 8.40 -0.03 20.00
C PHE A 79 7.63 -0.85 21.04
N HIS A 80 6.83 -0.18 21.87
CA HIS A 80 6.05 -0.79 22.95
C HIS A 80 4.57 -0.39 22.81
N PRO A 81 3.87 -0.91 21.78
CA PRO A 81 2.49 -0.53 21.54
C PRO A 81 1.57 -1.04 22.64
N LEU A 82 0.60 -0.21 23.00
CA LEU A 82 -0.49 -0.66 23.87
C LEU A 82 -1.34 -1.69 23.14
N ALA A 83 -1.76 -2.72 23.85
CA ALA A 83 -2.66 -3.71 23.29
C ALA A 83 -3.97 -3.03 22.85
N ALA A 84 -4.36 -3.26 21.62
CA ALA A 84 -5.62 -2.78 21.09
C ALA A 84 -6.18 -3.81 20.10
N ARG A 85 -7.48 -4.04 20.18
CA ARG A 85 -8.18 -4.88 19.22
C ARG A 85 -8.61 -4.02 18.04
N LEU A 86 -8.06 -4.33 16.87
CA LEU A 86 -8.47 -3.75 15.59
C LEU A 86 -9.53 -4.65 14.96
N VAL A 87 -10.67 -4.09 14.63
CA VAL A 87 -11.81 -4.81 14.07
C VAL A 87 -12.12 -4.29 12.68
N LEU A 88 -12.11 -5.16 11.70
CA LEU A 88 -12.54 -4.89 10.34
C LEU A 88 -14.06 -4.73 10.30
N GLY A 89 -14.57 -3.77 9.51
CA GLY A 89 -15.99 -3.57 9.28
C GLY A 89 -16.66 -4.80 8.65
N HIS A 90 -17.95 -4.97 8.89
CA HIS A 90 -18.70 -6.15 8.40
C HIS A 90 -19.00 -6.11 6.91
N ASP A 91 -18.99 -4.93 6.30
CA ASP A 91 -19.42 -4.71 4.91
C ASP A 91 -18.36 -5.07 3.86
N TRP A 92 -17.19 -5.53 4.30
CA TRP A 92 -16.10 -5.93 3.42
C TRP A 92 -16.26 -7.38 2.93
N PRO A 93 -15.84 -7.71 1.69
CA PRO A 93 -15.90 -9.06 1.15
C PRO A 93 -15.05 -10.04 1.94
N ALA A 94 -15.34 -11.34 1.78
CA ALA A 94 -14.67 -12.42 2.52
C ALA A 94 -13.16 -12.39 2.32
N GLU A 95 -12.70 -12.11 1.11
CA GLU A 95 -11.30 -12.06 0.72
C GLU A 95 -10.50 -11.05 1.57
N LEU A 96 -11.03 -9.85 1.77
CA LEU A 96 -10.35 -8.86 2.62
C LEU A 96 -10.40 -9.26 4.10
N ARG A 97 -11.47 -9.93 4.55
CA ARG A 97 -11.55 -10.43 5.92
C ARG A 97 -10.53 -11.54 6.17
N ASP A 98 -10.37 -12.45 5.22
CA ASP A 98 -9.38 -13.54 5.30
C ASP A 98 -7.95 -12.98 5.29
N LEU A 99 -7.64 -11.99 4.45
CA LEU A 99 -6.37 -11.29 4.46
C LEU A 99 -6.10 -10.64 5.83
N TRP A 100 -7.08 -9.95 6.40
CA TRP A 100 -6.92 -9.31 7.70
C TRP A 100 -6.57 -10.30 8.82
N ILE A 101 -7.05 -11.52 8.71
CA ILE A 101 -6.83 -12.58 9.69
C ILE A 101 -5.50 -13.31 9.42
N HIS A 102 -5.23 -13.67 8.15
CA HIS A 102 -4.19 -14.62 7.77
C HIS A 102 -2.94 -13.97 7.15
N ASP A 103 -3.09 -12.81 6.49
CA ASP A 103 -1.98 -12.07 5.87
C ASP A 103 -2.13 -10.55 6.08
N ARG A 104 -2.08 -10.15 7.33
CA ARG A 104 -2.14 -8.74 7.71
C ARG A 104 -0.98 -7.91 7.16
N SER A 105 0.16 -8.53 6.87
CA SER A 105 1.34 -7.85 6.31
C SER A 105 1.04 -7.25 4.95
N THR A 106 0.34 -7.97 4.07
CA THR A 106 -0.12 -7.46 2.77
C THR A 106 -1.09 -6.28 2.93
N VAL A 107 -2.02 -6.36 3.90
CA VAL A 107 -2.95 -5.26 4.17
C VAL A 107 -2.22 -4.01 4.68
N LEU A 108 -1.25 -4.18 5.58
CA LEU A 108 -0.44 -3.07 6.08
C LEU A 108 0.42 -2.45 4.97
N ARG A 109 1.04 -3.28 4.13
CA ARG A 109 1.83 -2.80 2.99
C ARG A 109 1.01 -1.91 2.07
N GLY A 110 -0.19 -2.33 1.68
CA GLY A 110 -1.10 -1.51 0.86
C GLY A 110 -1.44 -0.18 1.55
N ALA A 111 -1.75 -0.21 2.85
CA ALA A 111 -2.07 0.99 3.61
C ALA A 111 -0.87 1.95 3.75
N VAL A 112 0.35 1.42 3.88
CA VAL A 112 1.58 2.24 3.87
C VAL A 112 1.76 2.90 2.51
N MET A 113 1.62 2.15 1.40
CA MET A 113 1.72 2.71 0.04
C MET A 113 0.69 3.83 -0.21
N ALA A 114 -0.54 3.66 0.26
CA ALA A 114 -1.56 4.70 0.18
C ALA A 114 -1.16 5.94 0.98
N PHE A 115 -0.66 5.76 2.21
CA PHE A 115 -0.16 6.84 3.05
C PHE A 115 1.04 7.56 2.42
N GLU A 116 2.01 6.82 1.90
CA GLU A 116 3.19 7.35 1.21
C GLU A 116 2.79 8.22 0.02
N SER A 117 1.87 7.73 -0.81
CA SER A 117 1.36 8.47 -1.98
C SER A 117 0.69 9.78 -1.58
N GLU A 118 -0.14 9.79 -0.54
CA GLU A 118 -0.85 11.01 -0.08
C GLU A 118 0.09 12.01 0.59
N HIS A 119 1.23 11.55 1.13
CA HIS A 119 2.19 12.41 1.82
C HIS A 119 3.46 12.73 0.99
N GLY A 120 3.46 12.38 -0.31
CA GLY A 120 4.56 12.67 -1.23
C GLY A 120 5.86 11.95 -0.89
N LEU A 121 5.77 10.78 -0.28
CA LEU A 121 6.89 9.87 0.00
C LEU A 121 7.10 8.90 -1.17
N SER A 122 8.26 8.22 -1.18
CA SER A 122 8.48 7.10 -2.11
C SER A 122 7.49 5.98 -1.82
N VAL A 123 6.75 5.55 -2.83
CA VAL A 123 5.70 4.53 -2.68
C VAL A 123 6.32 3.15 -2.80
N ASP A 124 6.78 2.58 -1.68
CA ASP A 124 7.40 1.24 -1.63
C ASP A 124 6.71 0.28 -0.64
N GLY A 125 5.84 0.83 0.21
CA GLY A 125 5.10 0.08 1.23
C GLY A 125 5.96 -0.34 2.42
N VAL A 126 7.10 0.34 2.64
CA VAL A 126 8.01 0.08 3.74
C VAL A 126 7.82 1.14 4.83
N ALA A 127 7.52 0.72 6.06
CA ALA A 127 7.42 1.61 7.20
C ALA A 127 8.79 2.15 7.63
N SER A 128 9.41 2.96 6.76
CA SER A 128 10.71 3.59 6.98
C SER A 128 10.66 4.67 8.08
N THR A 129 11.82 5.18 8.49
CA THR A 129 11.90 6.31 9.44
C THR A 129 11.14 7.54 8.92
N ALA A 130 11.17 7.78 7.60
CA ALA A 130 10.41 8.88 6.98
C ALA A 130 8.89 8.66 7.11
N VAL A 131 8.41 7.43 6.87
CA VAL A 131 7.01 7.06 7.06
C VAL A 131 6.57 7.22 8.51
N TRP A 132 7.37 6.74 9.48
CA TRP A 132 7.06 6.92 10.90
C TRP A 132 6.99 8.39 11.30
N GLY A 133 7.94 9.21 10.84
CA GLY A 133 7.93 10.65 11.08
C GLY A 133 6.68 11.33 10.51
N ALA A 134 6.30 10.97 9.28
CA ALA A 134 5.11 11.49 8.63
C ALA A 134 3.82 11.03 9.34
N LEU A 135 3.74 9.76 9.78
CA LEU A 135 2.60 9.25 10.56
C LEU A 135 2.40 10.03 11.88
N LEU A 136 3.49 10.28 12.61
CA LEU A 136 3.44 11.07 13.85
C LEU A 136 2.99 12.50 13.56
N SER A 137 3.51 13.12 12.51
CA SER A 137 3.12 14.47 12.08
C SER A 137 1.64 14.52 11.66
N ALA A 138 1.21 13.61 10.80
CA ALA A 138 -0.18 13.51 10.34
C ALA A 138 -1.14 13.33 11.53
N ARG A 139 -0.75 12.50 12.52
CA ARG A 139 -1.55 12.29 13.73
C ARG A 139 -1.66 13.56 14.57
N ALA A 140 -0.55 14.30 14.76
CA ALA A 140 -0.52 15.55 15.52
C ALA A 140 -1.38 16.64 14.86
N HIS A 141 -1.36 16.72 13.52
CA HIS A 141 -2.08 17.72 12.73
C HIS A 141 -3.48 17.25 12.28
N ARG A 142 -3.92 16.04 12.69
CA ARG A 142 -5.23 15.44 12.33
C ARG A 142 -5.45 15.35 10.81
N GLN A 143 -4.41 15.00 10.08
CA GLN A 143 -4.47 14.79 8.64
C GLN A 143 -4.98 13.37 8.34
N PHE A 144 -6.29 13.23 8.25
CA PHE A 144 -6.93 11.94 7.97
C PHE A 144 -7.05 11.71 6.47
N ASN A 145 -6.96 10.44 6.06
CA ASN A 145 -7.31 10.02 4.70
C ASN A 145 -8.75 10.49 4.38
N GLN A 146 -8.88 11.27 3.31
CA GLN A 146 -10.16 11.77 2.80
C GLN A 146 -10.70 10.92 1.64
N ASN A 147 -9.87 10.03 1.07
CA ASN A 147 -10.19 9.25 -0.12
C ASN A 147 -10.90 7.93 0.20
N GLY A 148 -11.03 7.59 1.50
CA GLY A 148 -11.61 6.32 1.93
C GLY A 148 -10.67 5.13 1.66
N TYR A 149 -11.18 3.91 1.88
CA TYR A 149 -10.45 2.68 1.62
C TYR A 149 -11.06 1.94 0.44
N ASN A 150 -10.20 1.56 -0.50
CA ASN A 150 -10.58 0.84 -1.71
C ASN A 150 -10.04 -0.59 -1.67
N TYR A 151 -10.81 -1.50 -2.29
CA TYR A 151 -10.44 -2.89 -2.45
C TYR A 151 -11.04 -3.43 -3.74
N ALA A 152 -10.38 -4.36 -4.41
CA ALA A 152 -10.89 -4.95 -5.63
C ALA A 152 -10.75 -6.48 -5.62
N VAL A 153 -11.65 -7.15 -6.33
CA VAL A 153 -11.64 -8.60 -6.55
C VAL A 153 -11.82 -8.87 -8.03
N GLY A 154 -10.81 -9.49 -8.65
CA GLY A 154 -10.87 -10.06 -9.99
C GLY A 154 -11.14 -11.57 -9.93
N THR A 155 -11.91 -12.12 -10.85
CA THR A 155 -12.15 -13.55 -10.94
C THR A 155 -11.82 -14.09 -12.32
N GLU A 156 -11.08 -15.20 -12.38
CA GLU A 156 -10.80 -15.94 -13.61
C GLU A 156 -11.89 -16.99 -13.95
N SER A 157 -12.87 -17.20 -13.05
CA SER A 157 -14.01 -18.07 -13.31
C SER A 157 -15.01 -17.39 -14.24
N SER A 158 -15.48 -18.12 -15.27
CA SER A 158 -16.40 -17.60 -16.29
C SER A 158 -17.83 -17.36 -15.75
N PRO A 159 -18.45 -16.20 -16.00
CA PRO A 159 -17.88 -15.04 -16.70
C PRO A 159 -16.87 -14.31 -15.82
N GLU A 160 -15.70 -14.00 -16.39
CA GLU A 160 -14.64 -13.27 -15.67
C GLU A 160 -15.08 -11.86 -15.35
N THR A 161 -14.76 -11.42 -14.14
CA THR A 161 -15.24 -10.11 -13.63
C THR A 161 -14.21 -9.37 -12.81
N LEU A 162 -14.37 -8.05 -12.75
CA LEU A 162 -13.76 -7.20 -11.72
C LEU A 162 -14.84 -6.53 -10.89
N THR A 163 -14.76 -6.68 -9.57
CA THR A 163 -15.60 -5.95 -8.60
C THR A 163 -14.73 -5.00 -7.78
N VAL A 164 -15.10 -3.73 -7.71
CA VAL A 164 -14.40 -2.71 -6.91
C VAL A 164 -15.28 -2.26 -5.76
N TYR A 165 -14.69 -2.19 -4.59
CA TYR A 165 -15.32 -1.75 -3.34
C TYR A 165 -14.71 -0.42 -2.88
N HIS A 166 -15.55 0.46 -2.39
CA HIS A 166 -15.17 1.70 -1.72
C HIS A 166 -15.90 1.80 -0.38
N ASN A 167 -15.14 1.88 0.71
CA ASN A 167 -15.68 1.92 2.08
C ASN A 167 -16.70 0.79 2.38
N GLY A 168 -16.43 -0.43 1.87
CA GLY A 168 -17.27 -1.60 2.06
C GLY A 168 -18.41 -1.76 1.05
N HIS A 169 -18.69 -0.76 0.22
CA HIS A 169 -19.77 -0.80 -0.78
C HIS A 169 -19.22 -1.09 -2.17
N VAL A 170 -19.95 -1.91 -2.94
CA VAL A 170 -19.63 -2.14 -4.36
C VAL A 170 -19.88 -0.87 -5.14
N VAL A 171 -18.84 -0.32 -5.77
CA VAL A 171 -18.91 0.86 -6.63
C VAL A 171 -18.83 0.52 -8.12
N LEU A 172 -18.23 -0.63 -8.44
CA LEU A 172 -18.16 -1.15 -9.80
C LEU A 172 -18.27 -2.68 -9.78
N ARG A 173 -19.05 -3.23 -10.71
CA ARG A 173 -18.95 -4.61 -11.14
C ARG A 173 -19.00 -4.65 -12.66
N SER A 174 -17.97 -5.21 -13.29
CA SER A 174 -17.81 -5.27 -14.73
C SER A 174 -17.39 -6.66 -15.18
N ALA A 175 -17.83 -7.08 -16.37
CA ALA A 175 -17.15 -8.14 -17.09
C ALA A 175 -15.70 -7.69 -17.35
N ALA A 176 -14.78 -8.64 -17.23
CA ALA A 176 -13.35 -8.42 -17.42
C ALA A 176 -12.77 -9.55 -18.29
N ASN A 177 -11.64 -9.31 -18.94
CA ASN A 177 -10.86 -10.38 -19.53
C ASN A 177 -9.60 -10.58 -18.69
N THR A 178 -9.27 -11.80 -18.38
CA THR A 178 -8.03 -12.17 -17.70
C THR A 178 -7.08 -12.90 -18.65
N GLY A 179 -5.97 -13.44 -18.12
CA GLY A 179 -4.93 -14.08 -18.91
C GLY A 179 -5.35 -15.41 -19.53
N ILE A 180 -4.91 -15.66 -20.76
CA ILE A 180 -5.11 -16.95 -21.45
C ILE A 180 -4.28 -18.08 -20.80
N GLY A 181 -4.64 -19.33 -21.08
CA GLY A 181 -3.89 -20.51 -20.63
C GLY A 181 -2.40 -20.42 -20.91
N GLY A 182 -1.55 -20.65 -19.90
CA GLY A 182 -0.09 -20.50 -19.96
C GLY A 182 0.42 -19.06 -19.79
N ARG A 183 -0.47 -18.07 -19.73
CA ARG A 183 -0.23 -16.64 -19.47
C ARG A 183 -1.34 -16.08 -18.60
N GLY A 184 -1.78 -16.85 -17.59
CA GLY A 184 -2.85 -16.47 -16.68
C GLY A 184 -2.51 -15.23 -15.86
N THR A 185 -3.51 -14.50 -15.43
CA THR A 185 -3.38 -13.42 -14.46
C THR A 185 -2.85 -14.01 -13.14
N ALA A 186 -1.89 -13.36 -12.51
CA ALA A 186 -1.34 -13.85 -11.25
C ALA A 186 -2.43 -13.90 -10.16
N THR A 187 -2.71 -15.08 -9.61
CA THR A 187 -3.64 -15.26 -8.49
C THR A 187 -3.02 -14.87 -7.16
N GLY A 188 -3.81 -14.34 -6.26
CA GLY A 188 -3.33 -13.80 -4.96
C GLY A 188 -3.77 -12.38 -4.73
N THR A 189 -3.16 -11.71 -3.75
CA THR A 189 -3.47 -10.30 -3.43
C THR A 189 -2.25 -9.42 -3.58
N PHE A 190 -2.43 -8.34 -4.32
CA PHE A 190 -1.37 -7.44 -4.71
C PHE A 190 -1.80 -5.98 -4.51
N PRO A 191 -0.93 -5.09 -4.01
CA PRO A 191 -1.19 -3.66 -3.99
C PRO A 191 -0.96 -3.04 -5.37
N VAL A 192 -1.78 -2.09 -5.75
CA VAL A 192 -1.50 -1.22 -6.90
C VAL A 192 -0.25 -0.40 -6.61
N TYR A 193 0.76 -0.50 -7.47
CA TYR A 193 2.06 0.13 -7.25
C TYR A 193 2.44 1.18 -8.30
N GLU A 194 1.75 1.21 -9.45
CA GLU A 194 1.97 2.21 -10.49
C GLU A 194 0.67 2.52 -11.23
N ARG A 195 0.49 3.78 -11.62
CA ARG A 195 -0.72 4.25 -12.30
C ARG A 195 -0.38 5.19 -13.43
N LEU A 196 -0.94 4.90 -14.62
CA LEU A 196 -0.78 5.71 -15.80
C LEU A 196 -2.15 5.97 -16.46
N ARG A 197 -2.34 7.17 -17.02
CA ARG A 197 -3.57 7.43 -17.79
C ARG A 197 -3.60 6.66 -19.11
N SER A 198 -2.45 6.49 -19.72
CA SER A 198 -2.27 5.71 -20.94
C SER A 198 -0.80 5.35 -21.14
N GLN A 199 -0.57 4.28 -21.88
CA GLN A 199 0.75 3.93 -22.39
C GLN A 199 0.63 3.00 -23.59
N THR A 200 1.73 2.78 -24.30
CA THR A 200 1.84 1.70 -25.29
C THR A 200 2.55 0.51 -24.63
N MET A 201 1.81 -0.59 -24.43
CA MET A 201 2.37 -1.86 -23.98
C MET A 201 2.97 -2.62 -25.17
N GLN A 202 4.16 -3.16 -24.99
CA GLN A 202 4.86 -3.92 -26.02
C GLN A 202 5.35 -5.24 -25.46
N GLY A 203 5.35 -6.27 -26.30
CA GLY A 203 5.81 -7.60 -25.89
C GLY A 203 5.70 -8.61 -27.01
N THR A 204 5.74 -9.88 -26.64
CA THR A 204 5.71 -11.01 -27.57
C THR A 204 4.53 -11.92 -27.23
N ASN A 205 3.70 -12.19 -28.24
CA ASN A 205 2.61 -13.14 -28.18
C ASN A 205 3.13 -14.58 -28.04
N PRO A 206 2.29 -15.54 -27.61
CA PRO A 206 2.68 -16.95 -27.51
C PRO A 206 3.14 -17.58 -28.82
N ASP A 207 2.70 -17.06 -29.96
CA ASP A 207 3.10 -17.49 -31.32
C ASP A 207 4.43 -16.89 -31.78
N GLY A 208 5.10 -16.05 -30.96
CA GLY A 208 6.34 -15.37 -31.26
C GLY A 208 6.18 -14.03 -32.00
N SER A 209 4.98 -13.63 -32.38
CA SER A 209 4.72 -12.30 -32.97
C SER A 209 4.85 -11.19 -31.92
N HIS A 210 5.23 -9.98 -32.34
CA HIS A 210 5.29 -8.81 -31.46
C HIS A 210 3.96 -8.08 -31.44
N TYR A 211 3.59 -7.58 -30.28
CA TYR A 211 2.46 -6.64 -30.11
C TYR A 211 2.93 -5.26 -29.65
N SER A 212 2.14 -4.26 -29.97
CA SER A 212 2.33 -2.86 -29.56
C SER A 212 0.96 -2.21 -29.42
N ASP A 213 0.39 -2.30 -28.22
CA ASP A 213 -0.99 -1.95 -27.95
C ASP A 213 -1.08 -0.67 -27.12
N PHE A 214 -1.85 0.31 -27.59
CA PHE A 214 -2.19 1.49 -26.82
C PHE A 214 -3.30 1.18 -25.85
N VAL A 215 -3.00 1.34 -24.56
CA VAL A 215 -3.91 1.06 -23.44
C VAL A 215 -4.14 2.32 -22.61
N GLN A 216 -5.28 2.38 -21.92
CA GLN A 216 -5.68 3.53 -21.11
C GLN A 216 -6.16 3.09 -19.72
N TRP A 217 -6.10 4.02 -18.76
CA TRP A 217 -6.54 3.81 -17.37
C TRP A 217 -5.80 2.67 -16.69
N VAL A 218 -4.48 2.70 -16.78
CA VAL A 218 -3.60 1.60 -16.36
C VAL A 218 -3.32 1.67 -14.86
N ALA A 219 -3.54 0.57 -14.16
CA ALA A 219 -3.19 0.36 -12.74
C ALA A 219 -2.43 -0.96 -12.58
N TYR A 220 -1.11 -0.90 -12.47
CA TYR A 220 -0.24 -2.05 -12.28
C TYR A 220 -0.33 -2.59 -10.85
N PHE A 221 -0.44 -3.93 -10.72
CA PHE A 221 -0.55 -4.59 -9.43
C PHE A 221 0.47 -5.73 -9.21
N ASN A 222 0.92 -6.41 -10.27
CA ASN A 222 1.92 -7.48 -10.14
C ASN A 222 2.82 -7.58 -11.37
N GLY A 223 4.13 -7.31 -11.24
CA GLY A 223 5.07 -7.36 -12.36
C GLY A 223 4.58 -6.53 -13.55
N GLY A 224 4.23 -7.18 -14.67
CA GLY A 224 3.64 -6.55 -15.84
C GLY A 224 2.10 -6.56 -15.86
N ASP A 225 1.45 -7.19 -14.88
CA ASP A 225 -0.01 -7.32 -14.84
C ASP A 225 -0.65 -6.00 -14.36
N ALA A 226 -1.63 -5.53 -15.12
CA ALA A 226 -2.36 -4.30 -14.82
C ALA A 226 -3.85 -4.45 -15.09
N VAL A 227 -4.66 -3.65 -14.39
CA VAL A 227 -6.04 -3.37 -14.80
C VAL A 227 -5.99 -2.23 -15.80
N HIS A 228 -6.62 -2.38 -16.98
CA HIS A 228 -6.64 -1.33 -18.00
C HIS A 228 -7.77 -1.51 -19.00
N TYR A 229 -8.00 -0.48 -19.82
CA TYR A 229 -8.80 -0.56 -21.04
C TYR A 229 -7.94 -0.92 -22.24
N ILE A 230 -8.45 -1.82 -23.07
CA ILE A 230 -8.07 -2.06 -24.45
C ILE A 230 -9.34 -2.47 -25.23
N PRO A 231 -9.53 -2.04 -26.50
CA PRO A 231 -10.69 -2.44 -27.29
C PRO A 231 -10.74 -3.97 -27.49
N ARG A 232 -11.84 -4.61 -27.12
CA ARG A 232 -12.13 -6.03 -27.37
C ARG A 232 -13.54 -6.16 -27.93
N ALA A 233 -13.78 -7.22 -28.71
CA ALA A 233 -15.12 -7.52 -29.23
C ALA A 233 -16.09 -7.94 -28.11
N SER A 234 -15.57 -8.55 -27.03
CA SER A 234 -16.34 -8.96 -25.86
C SER A 234 -15.44 -8.98 -24.62
N TYR A 235 -16.09 -8.96 -23.45
CA TYR A 235 -15.42 -9.12 -22.14
C TYR A 235 -16.13 -10.23 -21.35
N GLY A 236 -15.41 -10.86 -20.42
CA GLY A 236 -15.88 -11.93 -19.57
C GLY A 236 -15.22 -13.28 -19.86
N SER A 237 -14.09 -13.29 -20.56
CA SER A 237 -13.36 -14.51 -20.92
C SER A 237 -11.86 -14.27 -21.05
N PRO A 238 -11.00 -15.32 -20.96
CA PRO A 238 -9.54 -15.16 -21.06
C PRO A 238 -9.13 -14.61 -22.43
N GLN A 239 -8.44 -13.46 -22.48
CA GLN A 239 -7.99 -12.85 -23.73
C GLN A 239 -6.65 -12.10 -23.59
N SER A 240 -6.18 -11.82 -22.37
CA SER A 240 -4.95 -11.07 -22.13
C SER A 240 -3.74 -11.99 -21.95
N LEU A 241 -2.56 -11.39 -21.74
CA LEU A 241 -1.33 -12.08 -21.37
C LEU A 241 -0.95 -11.89 -19.89
N GLY A 242 -1.96 -11.70 -19.01
CA GLY A 242 -1.82 -11.52 -17.57
C GLY A 242 -2.60 -10.32 -17.02
N CYS A 243 -2.90 -9.32 -17.85
CA CYS A 243 -3.68 -8.15 -17.44
C CYS A 243 -5.16 -8.48 -17.17
N ILE A 244 -5.84 -7.59 -16.42
CA ILE A 244 -7.29 -7.53 -16.30
C ILE A 244 -7.79 -6.42 -17.22
N GLU A 245 -8.39 -6.80 -18.35
CA GLU A 245 -8.89 -5.85 -19.36
C GLU A 245 -10.36 -5.54 -19.12
N LEU A 246 -10.72 -4.27 -19.21
CA LEU A 246 -12.08 -3.78 -18.97
C LEU A 246 -12.61 -2.97 -20.16
N PRO A 247 -13.96 -2.90 -20.31
CA PRO A 247 -14.58 -1.88 -21.18
C PRO A 247 -14.15 -0.47 -20.76
N TYR A 248 -14.11 0.48 -21.71
CA TYR A 248 -13.58 1.84 -21.48
C TYR A 248 -14.14 2.52 -20.22
N ALA A 249 -15.47 2.64 -20.14
CA ALA A 249 -16.11 3.32 -19.00
C ALA A 249 -15.85 2.61 -17.65
N ALA A 250 -15.78 1.27 -17.65
CA ALA A 250 -15.47 0.49 -16.46
C ALA A 250 -14.00 0.68 -16.03
N ALA A 251 -13.06 0.71 -17.00
CA ALA A 251 -11.65 0.96 -16.72
C ALA A 251 -11.41 2.38 -16.17
N GLU A 252 -12.05 3.40 -16.75
CA GLU A 252 -11.99 4.77 -16.26
C GLU A 252 -12.51 4.88 -14.83
N GLN A 253 -13.66 4.28 -14.55
CA GLN A 253 -14.25 4.25 -13.21
C GLN A 253 -13.37 3.47 -12.23
N ALA A 254 -12.90 2.27 -12.60
CA ALA A 254 -12.01 1.45 -11.78
C ALA A 254 -10.73 2.21 -11.43
N TRP A 255 -10.12 2.88 -12.42
CA TRP A 255 -8.89 3.65 -12.22
C TRP A 255 -9.05 4.77 -11.20
N GLY A 256 -10.24 5.34 -11.05
CA GLY A 256 -10.56 6.32 -10.01
C GLY A 256 -10.42 5.75 -8.60
N TYR A 257 -10.65 4.46 -8.40
CA TYR A 257 -10.58 3.75 -7.11
C TYR A 257 -9.32 2.91 -6.94
N LEU A 258 -8.70 2.44 -8.01
CA LEU A 258 -7.45 1.69 -7.98
C LEU A 258 -6.26 2.65 -7.76
N THR A 259 -6.23 3.30 -6.60
CA THR A 259 -5.16 4.22 -6.19
C THR A 259 -3.95 3.44 -5.66
N TYR A 260 -2.81 4.11 -5.48
CA TYR A 260 -1.63 3.47 -4.89
C TYR A 260 -1.99 2.77 -3.57
N GLY A 261 -1.53 1.53 -3.42
CA GLY A 261 -1.79 0.71 -2.24
C GLY A 261 -3.17 0.06 -2.19
N THR A 262 -4.11 0.37 -3.12
CA THR A 262 -5.37 -0.39 -3.23
C THR A 262 -5.05 -1.85 -3.48
N LEU A 263 -5.56 -2.74 -2.62
CA LEU A 263 -5.37 -4.17 -2.78
C LEU A 263 -6.34 -4.72 -3.82
N LEU A 264 -5.80 -5.52 -4.73
CA LEU A 264 -6.53 -6.32 -5.71
C LEU A 264 -6.27 -7.80 -5.42
N THR A 265 -7.33 -8.54 -5.12
CA THR A 265 -7.29 -10.01 -5.03
C THR A 265 -7.76 -10.61 -6.33
N VAL A 266 -6.97 -11.52 -6.89
CA VAL A 266 -7.33 -12.30 -8.08
C VAL A 266 -7.62 -13.73 -7.64
N LEU A 267 -8.83 -14.20 -7.94
CA LEU A 267 -9.32 -15.55 -7.66
C LEU A 267 -9.34 -16.38 -8.96
N SER A 268 -8.91 -17.62 -8.86
CA SER A 268 -8.99 -18.61 -9.96
C SER A 268 -10.43 -19.12 -10.17
#